data_ac9bedb7b306140b88ca1080a70d27dc
#
_entry.id   ac9bedb7b306140b88ca1080a70d27dc
#
_cell.length_a   1.000
_cell.length_b   1.000
_cell.length_c   1.000
_cell.angle_alpha   90.00
_cell.angle_beta   90.00
_cell.angle_gamma   90.00
#
_symmetry.space_group_name_H-M   'P 1'
#
loop_
_entity.id
_entity.type
_entity.pdbx_description
1 polymer ?
#
loop_
_entity_poly.entity_id
_entity_poly.type
_entity_poly.pdbx_seq_one_letter_code
_entity_poly.pdbx_strand_id
1 'polypeptide(L)'
;SLRSENIIGALWSSETWKIDQRQACRKLAVWLKQKYGVKFYFLTDVQNISPPYLITSAGQFNATHTIICSGNDFAALFPDDFQKTGIKNCQLQMMRTYPQPMDWQLGPFIMGGLSMTHYKAFSNCSSLQDLVTMQKERFRSYIKHGIHVIVGQEPDGRVTIGDSHAYGTD
;
A
#
# COMPACT_ATOMS: atom_id res chain seq x y z
N SER A 1 22.99 4.60 12.38
CA SER A 1 22.67 6.03 12.65
C SER A 1 22.29 6.71 11.33
N LEU A 2 21.21 7.44 11.33
CA LEU A 2 20.89 8.35 10.23
C LEU A 2 22.02 9.39 10.16
N ARG A 3 22.53 9.66 8.95
CA ARG A 3 23.45 10.78 8.76
C ARG A 3 22.69 12.09 8.97
N SER A 4 22.82 12.65 10.15
CA SER A 4 22.06 13.83 10.58
C SER A 4 22.50 15.14 9.90
N GLU A 5 23.64 15.13 9.22
CA GLU A 5 24.26 16.33 8.63
C GLU A 5 23.40 17.07 7.59
N ASN A 6 22.40 16.36 7.02
CA ASN A 6 21.48 16.93 6.01
C ASN A 6 20.01 16.96 6.46
N ILE A 7 19.75 16.63 7.72
CA ILE A 7 18.38 16.66 8.25
C ILE A 7 18.18 17.97 8.98
N ILE A 8 17.34 18.84 8.42
CA ILE A 8 17.03 20.16 8.99
C ILE A 8 15.78 20.13 9.89
N GLY A 9 14.98 19.06 9.81
CA GLY A 9 13.79 18.90 10.61
C GLY A 9 13.01 17.64 10.25
N ALA A 10 12.01 17.35 11.04
CA ALA A 10 11.08 16.25 10.81
C ALA A 10 9.67 16.64 11.27
N LEU A 11 8.66 16.11 10.57
CA LEU A 11 7.27 16.17 10.99
C LEU A 11 6.94 14.90 11.77
N TRP A 12 6.48 15.06 13.00
CA TRP A 12 6.01 13.98 13.84
C TRP A 12 4.49 13.89 13.84
N SER A 13 3.94 12.67 13.67
CA SER A 13 2.53 12.40 13.82
C SER A 13 2.34 11.30 14.87
N SER A 14 1.67 11.63 15.96
CA SER A 14 1.28 10.69 17.03
C SER A 14 0.08 9.82 16.63
N GLU A 15 -0.67 10.21 15.60
CA GLU A 15 -1.91 9.56 15.19
C GLU A 15 -1.72 8.59 14.01
N THR A 16 -0.51 8.53 13.46
CA THR A 16 -0.19 7.62 12.36
C THR A 16 0.25 6.27 12.91
N TRP A 17 -0.44 5.21 12.50
CA TRP A 17 -0.19 3.85 12.97
C TRP A 17 0.41 3.00 11.87
N LYS A 18 1.40 2.19 12.23
CA LYS A 18 1.87 1.09 11.42
C LYS A 18 1.21 -0.20 11.90
N ILE A 19 0.70 -0.98 10.96
CA ILE A 19 0.14 -2.31 11.22
C ILE A 19 0.91 -3.38 10.45
N ASP A 20 0.99 -4.58 10.98
CA ASP A 20 1.45 -5.76 10.23
C ASP A 20 0.28 -6.29 9.39
N GLN A 21 0.23 -5.93 8.11
CA GLN A 21 -0.86 -6.31 7.21
C GLN A 21 -0.99 -7.83 7.07
N ARG A 22 0.09 -8.58 7.17
CA ARG A 22 0.10 -10.05 7.06
C ARG A 22 -0.71 -10.70 8.17
N GLN A 23 -0.65 -10.12 9.37
CA GLN A 23 -1.45 -10.57 10.51
C GLN A 23 -2.82 -9.90 10.56
N ALA A 24 -2.88 -8.60 10.30
CA ALA A 24 -4.10 -7.81 10.40
C ALA A 24 -5.21 -8.35 9.51
N CYS A 25 -4.93 -8.62 8.23
CA CYS A 25 -5.94 -9.14 7.30
C CYS A 25 -6.48 -10.51 7.75
N ARG A 26 -5.61 -11.42 8.21
CA ARG A 26 -6.03 -12.73 8.71
C ARG A 26 -6.85 -12.63 10.00
N LYS A 27 -6.39 -11.83 10.96
CA LYS A 27 -7.09 -11.62 12.23
C LYS A 27 -8.43 -10.91 12.05
N LEU A 28 -8.50 -9.97 11.10
CA LEU A 28 -9.74 -9.26 10.77
C LEU A 28 -10.81 -10.23 10.25
N ALA A 29 -10.47 -11.14 9.35
CA ALA A 29 -11.41 -12.14 8.85
C ALA A 29 -11.95 -13.04 9.98
N VAL A 30 -11.07 -13.51 10.86
CA VAL A 30 -11.47 -14.31 12.03
C VAL A 30 -12.39 -13.51 12.96
N TRP A 31 -12.03 -12.28 13.26
CA TRP A 31 -12.82 -11.39 14.12
C TRP A 31 -14.20 -11.08 13.52
N LEU A 32 -14.27 -10.77 12.23
CA LEU A 32 -15.55 -10.52 11.53
C LEU A 32 -16.45 -11.74 11.57
N LYS A 33 -15.89 -12.94 11.35
CA LYS A 33 -16.65 -14.19 11.46
C LYS A 33 -17.21 -14.39 12.86
N GLN A 34 -16.37 -14.19 13.89
CA GLN A 34 -16.75 -14.42 15.28
C GLN A 34 -17.76 -13.40 15.81
N LYS A 35 -17.52 -12.12 15.53
CA LYS A 35 -18.30 -11.02 16.11
C LYS A 35 -19.59 -10.71 15.32
N TYR A 36 -19.55 -10.83 14.01
CA TYR A 36 -20.66 -10.41 13.13
C TYR A 36 -21.23 -11.54 12.28
N GLY A 37 -20.74 -12.76 12.41
CA GLY A 37 -21.23 -13.91 11.67
C GLY A 37 -20.94 -13.84 10.15
N VAL A 38 -19.95 -13.05 9.74
CA VAL A 38 -19.57 -12.93 8.33
C VAL A 38 -19.10 -14.29 7.80
N LYS A 39 -19.67 -14.71 6.70
CA LYS A 39 -19.28 -15.96 6.02
C LYS A 39 -18.16 -15.68 5.02
N PHE A 40 -17.08 -16.45 5.10
CA PHE A 40 -15.94 -16.39 4.20
C PHE A 40 -15.88 -17.66 3.37
N TYR A 41 -15.78 -17.52 2.07
CA TYR A 41 -15.62 -18.61 1.11
C TYR A 41 -14.23 -18.43 0.45
N PHE A 42 -13.22 -19.01 1.08
CA PHE A 42 -11.86 -18.99 0.56
C PHE A 42 -11.71 -19.99 -0.61
N LEU A 43 -10.73 -19.79 -1.46
CA LEU A 43 -10.48 -20.63 -2.65
C LEU A 43 -11.72 -20.77 -3.54
N THR A 44 -12.50 -19.69 -3.62
CA THR A 44 -13.73 -19.65 -4.39
C THR A 44 -13.67 -18.48 -5.37
N ASP A 45 -13.53 -18.79 -6.64
CA ASP A 45 -13.45 -17.77 -7.69
C ASP A 45 -14.85 -17.35 -8.11
N VAL A 46 -15.08 -16.05 -8.19
CA VAL A 46 -16.30 -15.48 -8.79
C VAL A 46 -16.08 -15.39 -10.30
N GLN A 47 -16.90 -16.14 -11.05
CA GLN A 47 -16.78 -16.29 -12.50
C GLN A 47 -17.70 -15.34 -13.26
N ASN A 48 -18.88 -15.07 -12.71
CA ASN A 48 -19.85 -14.15 -13.29
C ASN A 48 -20.75 -13.52 -12.23
N ILE A 49 -21.14 -12.28 -12.48
CA ILE A 49 -22.07 -11.53 -11.62
C ILE A 49 -23.23 -11.03 -12.49
N SER A 50 -24.42 -11.58 -12.23
CA SER A 50 -25.68 -11.15 -12.84
C SER A 50 -26.72 -11.02 -11.73
N PRO A 51 -26.83 -9.86 -11.09
CA PRO A 51 -27.67 -9.69 -9.90
C PRO A 51 -29.10 -10.23 -10.10
N PRO A 52 -29.63 -10.95 -9.10
CA PRO A 52 -29.09 -11.22 -7.77
C PRO A 52 -28.13 -12.42 -7.71
N TYR A 53 -27.70 -12.98 -8.82
CA TYR A 53 -26.94 -14.22 -8.90
C TYR A 53 -25.42 -13.95 -9.06
N LEU A 54 -24.64 -14.73 -8.31
CA LEU A 54 -23.19 -14.83 -8.45
C LEU A 54 -22.84 -16.27 -8.79
N ILE A 55 -22.18 -16.47 -9.91
CA ILE A 55 -21.67 -17.78 -10.34
C ILE A 55 -20.22 -17.88 -9.87
N THR A 56 -19.93 -18.94 -9.13
CA THR A 56 -18.61 -19.17 -8.56
C THR A 56 -18.12 -20.59 -8.83
N SER A 57 -16.84 -20.85 -8.59
CA SER A 57 -16.26 -22.20 -8.64
C SER A 57 -16.87 -23.17 -7.62
N ALA A 58 -17.52 -22.66 -6.57
CA ALA A 58 -18.21 -23.46 -5.54
C ALA A 58 -19.74 -23.53 -5.73
N GLY A 59 -20.25 -23.04 -6.86
CA GLY A 59 -21.68 -23.01 -7.16
C GLY A 59 -22.27 -21.62 -7.22
N GLN A 60 -23.60 -21.53 -7.22
CA GLN A 60 -24.32 -20.27 -7.33
C GLN A 60 -24.65 -19.69 -5.95
N PHE A 61 -24.42 -18.40 -5.79
CA PHE A 61 -24.85 -17.63 -4.63
C PHE A 61 -25.90 -16.60 -5.03
N ASN A 62 -26.66 -16.15 -4.04
CA ASN A 62 -27.66 -15.10 -4.18
C ASN A 62 -27.28 -13.93 -3.26
N ALA A 63 -27.23 -12.71 -3.80
CA ALA A 63 -26.96 -11.50 -3.04
C ALA A 63 -27.77 -10.32 -3.56
N THR A 64 -28.37 -9.58 -2.64
CA THR A 64 -29.13 -8.35 -2.97
C THR A 64 -28.17 -7.24 -3.44
N HIS A 65 -26.98 -7.18 -2.88
CA HIS A 65 -25.93 -6.22 -3.25
C HIS A 65 -24.60 -6.95 -3.35
N THR A 66 -23.80 -6.56 -4.31
CA THR A 66 -22.43 -7.09 -4.52
C THR A 66 -21.46 -5.95 -4.59
N ILE A 67 -20.38 -6.04 -3.80
CA ILE A 67 -19.27 -5.11 -3.84
C ILE A 67 -18.05 -5.84 -4.37
N ILE A 68 -17.43 -5.31 -5.43
CA ILE A 68 -16.29 -5.91 -6.10
C ILE A 68 -15.02 -5.26 -5.58
N CYS A 69 -14.15 -6.06 -4.95
CA CYS A 69 -12.86 -5.65 -4.41
C CYS A 69 -11.77 -6.61 -4.89
N SER A 70 -11.60 -6.70 -6.20
CA SER A 70 -10.69 -7.67 -6.86
C SER A 70 -9.20 -7.33 -6.74
N GLY A 71 -8.85 -6.24 -6.06
CA GLY A 71 -7.45 -5.81 -5.93
C GLY A 71 -6.85 -5.37 -7.25
N ASN A 72 -5.78 -6.02 -7.68
CA ASN A 72 -5.09 -5.74 -8.95
C ASN A 72 -5.52 -6.66 -10.10
N ASP A 73 -6.54 -7.47 -9.90
CA ASP A 73 -7.12 -8.26 -10.97
C ASP A 73 -8.17 -7.43 -11.73
N PHE A 74 -7.74 -6.89 -12.86
CA PHE A 74 -8.57 -6.09 -13.76
C PHE A 74 -9.10 -6.90 -14.95
N ALA A 75 -8.78 -8.19 -15.04
CA ALA A 75 -9.08 -9.03 -16.19
C ALA A 75 -10.23 -10.02 -15.95
N ALA A 76 -10.38 -10.53 -14.72
CA ALA A 76 -11.35 -11.60 -14.43
C ALA A 76 -12.80 -11.10 -14.46
N LEU A 77 -13.08 -9.96 -13.80
CA LEU A 77 -14.42 -9.38 -13.71
C LEU A 77 -14.43 -7.96 -14.25
N PHE A 78 -15.36 -7.68 -15.16
CA PHE A 78 -15.57 -6.33 -15.74
C PHE A 78 -14.33 -5.71 -16.41
N PRO A 79 -13.58 -6.45 -17.26
CA PRO A 79 -12.34 -5.93 -17.86
C PRO A 79 -12.54 -4.64 -18.67
N ASP A 80 -13.64 -4.54 -19.42
CA ASP A 80 -13.94 -3.37 -20.22
C ASP A 80 -14.18 -2.12 -19.37
N ASP A 81 -14.76 -2.28 -18.18
CA ASP A 81 -15.01 -1.17 -17.27
C ASP A 81 -13.72 -0.72 -16.61
N PHE A 82 -12.86 -1.64 -16.18
CA PHE A 82 -11.52 -1.30 -15.69
C PHE A 82 -10.66 -0.62 -16.78
N GLN A 83 -10.71 -1.11 -18.02
CA GLN A 83 -9.99 -0.49 -19.13
C GLN A 83 -10.39 0.98 -19.35
N LYS A 84 -11.69 1.28 -19.30
CA LYS A 84 -12.21 2.66 -19.45
C LYS A 84 -11.69 3.61 -18.37
N THR A 85 -11.37 3.13 -17.17
CA THR A 85 -10.86 3.97 -16.09
C THR A 85 -9.41 4.41 -16.29
N GLY A 86 -8.66 3.72 -17.14
CA GLY A 86 -7.22 3.94 -17.32
C GLY A 86 -6.37 3.53 -16.12
N ILE A 87 -6.93 2.73 -15.20
CA ILE A 87 -6.19 2.20 -14.05
C ILE A 87 -5.05 1.31 -14.51
N LYS A 88 -3.91 1.38 -13.82
CA LYS A 88 -2.73 0.60 -14.15
C LYS A 88 -2.15 -0.05 -12.91
N ASN A 89 -1.57 -1.23 -13.08
CA ASN A 89 -0.76 -1.84 -12.03
C ASN A 89 0.47 -0.97 -11.75
N CYS A 90 0.86 -0.91 -10.49
CA CYS A 90 2.09 -0.31 -10.04
C CYS A 90 2.97 -1.39 -9.41
N GLN A 91 4.10 -1.67 -10.03
CA GLN A 91 5.09 -2.57 -9.46
C GLN A 91 5.97 -1.81 -8.46
N LEU A 92 6.08 -2.35 -7.27
CA LEU A 92 6.88 -1.79 -6.19
C LEU A 92 8.10 -2.67 -5.94
N GLN A 93 9.30 -2.07 -5.93
CA GLN A 93 10.51 -2.78 -5.52
C GLN A 93 10.81 -2.43 -4.06
N MET A 94 10.62 -3.41 -3.20
CA MET A 94 10.85 -3.28 -1.76
C MET A 94 12.01 -4.16 -1.31
N MET A 95 12.64 -3.78 -0.21
CA MET A 95 13.71 -4.52 0.43
C MET A 95 13.34 -4.88 1.86
N ARG A 96 13.90 -5.97 2.37
CA ARG A 96 13.75 -6.36 3.75
C ARG A 96 15.09 -6.85 4.29
N THR A 97 15.45 -6.40 5.49
CA THR A 97 16.66 -6.86 6.18
C THR A 97 16.44 -8.22 6.85
N TYR A 98 17.51 -8.82 7.33
CA TYR A 98 17.43 -9.82 8.39
C TYR A 98 16.90 -9.17 9.68
N PRO A 99 16.43 -9.98 10.66
CA PRO A 99 16.07 -9.43 11.98
C PRO A 99 17.23 -8.65 12.57
N GLN A 100 16.93 -7.49 13.10
CA GLN A 100 17.91 -6.67 13.81
C GLN A 100 18.14 -7.24 15.23
N PRO A 101 19.26 -6.92 15.90
CA PRO A 101 19.48 -7.30 17.29
C PRO A 101 18.30 -6.95 18.18
N MET A 102 18.02 -7.79 19.19
CA MET A 102 16.82 -7.66 20.04
C MET A 102 16.77 -6.36 20.85
N ASP A 103 17.93 -5.78 21.14
CA ASP A 103 18.10 -4.49 21.82
C ASP A 103 18.01 -3.28 20.91
N TRP A 104 17.95 -3.50 19.58
CA TRP A 104 17.81 -2.43 18.60
C TRP A 104 16.37 -2.26 18.12
N GLN A 105 15.86 -1.06 18.19
CA GLN A 105 14.54 -0.69 17.68
C GLN A 105 14.63 0.56 16.82
N LEU A 106 13.98 0.52 15.67
CA LEU A 106 13.81 1.71 14.83
C LEU A 106 12.93 2.75 15.51
N GLY A 107 11.96 2.29 16.32
CA GLY A 107 10.94 3.13 16.92
C GLY A 107 9.85 3.49 15.91
N PRO A 108 9.72 4.76 15.53
CA PRO A 108 8.65 5.19 14.63
C PRO A 108 8.84 4.68 13.21
N PHE A 109 7.76 4.63 12.48
CA PHE A 109 7.76 4.53 11.03
C PHE A 109 8.34 5.81 10.43
N ILE A 110 9.30 5.71 9.52
CA ILE A 110 10.03 6.85 8.99
C ILE A 110 9.73 6.99 7.49
N MET A 111 9.38 8.20 7.08
CA MET A 111 9.21 8.57 5.68
C MET A 111 10.30 9.55 5.26
N GLY A 112 10.95 9.28 4.14
CA GLY A 112 11.96 10.15 3.58
C GLY A 112 11.38 11.43 2.96
N GLY A 113 12.21 12.44 2.76
CA GLY A 113 11.77 13.75 2.27
C GLY A 113 11.06 13.75 0.92
N LEU A 114 11.37 12.80 0.02
CA LEU A 114 10.68 12.66 -1.26
C LEU A 114 9.21 12.25 -1.10
N SER A 115 8.83 11.65 0.03
CA SER A 115 7.44 11.31 0.33
C SER A 115 6.54 12.54 0.44
N MET A 116 7.09 13.70 0.85
CA MET A 116 6.32 14.95 0.98
C MET A 116 5.76 15.44 -0.36
N THR A 117 6.47 15.21 -1.46
CA THR A 117 6.03 15.60 -2.80
C THR A 117 5.28 14.49 -3.54
N HIS A 118 5.41 13.25 -3.07
CA HIS A 118 4.70 12.10 -3.62
C HIS A 118 3.21 12.12 -3.23
N TYR A 119 2.91 12.41 -1.97
CA TYR A 119 1.54 12.40 -1.46
C TYR A 119 0.85 13.76 -1.59
N LYS A 120 -0.40 13.74 -2.04
CA LYS A 120 -1.23 14.96 -2.23
C LYS A 120 -1.57 15.69 -0.91
N ALA A 121 -1.29 15.10 0.25
CA ALA A 121 -1.60 15.71 1.55
C ALA A 121 -0.98 17.10 1.73
N PHE A 122 0.16 17.35 1.09
CA PHE A 122 0.87 18.63 1.17
C PHE A 122 0.59 19.59 0.00
N SER A 123 -0.34 19.24 -0.90
CA SER A 123 -0.60 20.01 -2.14
C SER A 123 -0.96 21.48 -1.91
N ASN A 124 -1.54 21.80 -0.74
CA ASN A 124 -1.94 23.16 -0.37
C ASN A 124 -0.85 23.96 0.37
N CYS A 125 0.33 23.38 0.59
CA CYS A 125 1.44 24.10 1.23
C CYS A 125 2.11 25.02 0.22
N SER A 126 2.22 26.32 0.54
CA SER A 126 2.78 27.34 -0.35
C SER A 126 4.25 27.05 -0.74
N SER A 127 5.04 26.48 0.18
CA SER A 127 6.44 26.12 -0.04
C SER A 127 6.64 24.80 -0.81
N LEU A 128 5.57 24.07 -1.16
CA LEU A 128 5.68 22.77 -1.83
C LEU A 128 6.38 22.91 -3.19
N GLN A 129 6.11 24.00 -3.93
CA GLN A 129 6.69 24.20 -5.26
C GLN A 129 8.21 24.40 -5.21
N ASP A 130 8.70 25.10 -4.21
CA ASP A 130 10.15 25.29 -4.00
C ASP A 130 10.82 23.95 -3.66
N LEU A 131 10.16 23.15 -2.80
CA LEU A 131 10.63 21.82 -2.46
C LEU A 131 10.68 20.91 -3.71
N VAL A 132 9.65 20.92 -4.55
CA VAL A 132 9.61 20.16 -5.81
C VAL A 132 10.74 20.55 -6.73
N THR A 133 11.01 21.85 -6.88
CA THR A 133 12.10 22.38 -7.71
C THR A 133 13.47 21.89 -7.21
N MET A 134 13.73 22.07 -5.93
CA MET A 134 14.97 21.60 -5.28
C MET A 134 15.14 20.08 -5.43
N GLN A 135 14.09 19.32 -5.23
CA GLN A 135 14.14 17.86 -5.36
C GLN A 135 14.40 17.41 -6.79
N LYS A 136 13.80 18.04 -7.80
CA LYS A 136 14.06 17.76 -9.21
C LYS A 136 15.51 18.02 -9.62
N GLU A 137 16.14 18.99 -9.05
CA GLU A 137 17.56 19.28 -9.29
C GLU A 137 18.46 18.23 -8.62
N ARG A 138 18.24 17.96 -7.34
CA ARG A 138 19.11 17.12 -6.52
C ARG A 138 18.89 15.62 -6.65
N PHE A 139 17.63 15.20 -6.90
CA PHE A 139 17.19 13.80 -6.82
C PHE A 139 16.54 13.30 -8.11
N ARG A 140 16.94 13.85 -9.25
CA ARG A 140 16.36 13.54 -10.57
C ARG A 140 16.24 12.04 -10.84
N SER A 141 17.27 11.26 -10.54
CA SER A 141 17.28 9.81 -10.75
C SER A 141 16.26 9.10 -9.88
N TYR A 142 16.15 9.48 -8.61
CA TYR A 142 15.18 8.88 -7.69
C TYR A 142 13.75 9.19 -8.10
N ILE A 143 13.48 10.43 -8.50
CA ILE A 143 12.14 10.86 -8.96
C ILE A 143 11.76 10.12 -10.24
N LYS A 144 12.71 9.94 -11.18
CA LYS A 144 12.47 9.19 -12.43
C LYS A 144 11.96 7.76 -12.17
N HIS A 145 12.42 7.13 -11.10
CA HIS A 145 12.03 5.78 -10.71
C HIS A 145 10.95 5.75 -9.62
N GLY A 146 10.33 6.87 -9.31
CA GLY A 146 9.30 6.98 -8.28
C GLY A 146 9.79 6.59 -6.89
N ILE A 147 11.08 6.77 -6.59
CA ILE A 147 11.66 6.36 -5.32
C ILE A 147 11.32 7.38 -4.25
N HIS A 148 10.62 6.94 -3.22
CA HIS A 148 10.48 7.67 -1.96
C HIS A 148 10.60 6.67 -0.80
N VAL A 149 11.64 6.82 -0.02
CA VAL A 149 11.99 5.81 0.99
C VAL A 149 11.07 5.88 2.19
N ILE A 150 10.46 4.76 2.48
CA ILE A 150 9.67 4.51 3.68
C ILE A 150 10.31 3.35 4.45
N VAL A 151 10.51 3.51 5.75
CA VAL A 151 11.19 2.52 6.59
C VAL A 151 10.34 2.17 7.79
N GLY A 152 10.15 0.88 8.01
CA GLY A 152 9.40 0.40 9.16
C GLY A 152 9.92 -0.94 9.68
N GLN A 153 10.03 -1.07 11.00
CA GLN A 153 10.43 -2.33 11.63
C GLN A 153 9.22 -3.23 11.85
N GLU A 154 9.36 -4.49 11.48
CA GLU A 154 8.34 -5.52 11.67
C GLU A 154 8.42 -6.10 13.11
N PRO A 155 7.35 -6.76 13.59
CA PRO A 155 7.35 -7.40 14.92
C PRO A 155 8.43 -8.48 15.11
N ASP A 156 8.92 -9.07 14.01
CA ASP A 156 10.00 -10.07 14.00
C ASP A 156 11.40 -9.43 13.97
N GLY A 157 11.50 -8.13 14.15
CA GLY A 157 12.75 -7.36 14.16
C GLY A 157 13.30 -7.00 12.79
N ARG A 158 12.72 -7.49 11.70
CA ARG A 158 13.14 -7.11 10.34
C ARG A 158 12.74 -5.70 10.02
N VAL A 159 13.53 -5.04 9.19
CA VAL A 159 13.22 -3.69 8.68
C VAL A 159 12.79 -3.80 7.23
N THR A 160 11.60 -3.36 6.93
CA THR A 160 11.11 -3.21 5.56
C THR A 160 11.40 -1.81 5.08
N ILE A 161 11.98 -1.70 3.88
CA ILE A 161 12.39 -0.46 3.24
C ILE A 161 11.73 -0.43 1.86
N GLY A 162 10.90 0.51 1.60
CA GLY A 162 10.24 0.73 0.31
C GLY A 162 10.55 2.11 -0.21
N ASP A 163 10.19 2.42 -1.40
CA ASP A 163 10.01 1.59 -2.58
C ASP A 163 10.30 2.41 -3.84
N SER A 164 10.42 1.75 -4.96
CA SER A 164 10.33 2.39 -6.28
C SER A 164 8.98 2.08 -6.91
N HIS A 165 8.57 2.89 -7.88
CA HIS A 165 7.28 2.76 -8.56
C HIS A 165 7.49 2.63 -10.06
N ALA A 166 6.97 1.54 -10.65
CA ALA A 166 6.89 1.36 -12.09
C ALA A 166 5.43 1.09 -12.48
N TYR A 167 4.86 1.95 -13.30
CA TYR A 167 3.47 1.88 -13.71
C TYR A 167 3.34 1.28 -15.12
N GLY A 168 2.36 0.37 -15.30
CA GLY A 168 1.99 -0.19 -16.59
C GLY A 168 3.07 -1.08 -17.22
N THR A 169 3.88 -1.72 -16.40
CA THR A 169 4.73 -2.84 -16.84
C THR A 169 3.88 -4.10 -16.75
N ASP A 170 3.50 -4.64 -17.87
CA ASP A 170 2.85 -5.96 -18.01
C ASP A 170 3.86 -7.06 -17.74
#